data_f30f5bebc721733e3177aa4861422563
#
_entry.id   f30f5bebc721733e3177aa4861422563
#
_cell.length_a   1.000
_cell.length_b   1.000
_cell.length_c   1.000
_cell.angle_alpha   90.00
_cell.angle_beta   90.00
_cell.angle_gamma   90.00
#
_symmetry.space_group_name_H-M   'P 1'
#
loop_
_entity.id
_entity.type
_entity.pdbx_description
1 polymer ?
#
loop_
_entity_poly.entity_id
_entity_poly.type
_entity_poly.pdbx_seq_one_letter_code
_entity_poly.pdbx_strand_id
1 'polypeptide(L)'
;MLYDMNNCFKQIDVKIKFNGSLADIKSDLHMSHSKWQKYGLSLKRDVDYDAAIANTFEVSDEIKSEVLSTIPIELLNIEIPHVWYLEVTGSDDTSMIPPHIDSFRICTINYYINTNGETTHYYKYESGVIKEIDSFCSNDNECWILNTTIPHSVKLVPNKKRQMIGVSFLNTPFEKVISFFP
;
A
#
# COMPACT_ATOMS: atom_id res chain seq x y z
N MET A 1 -16.19 -4.29 20.09
CA MET A 1 -16.18 -5.00 18.81
C MET A 1 -14.80 -5.65 18.71
N LEU A 2 -14.72 -6.98 18.90
CA LEU A 2 -13.47 -7.73 18.74
C LEU A 2 -13.22 -7.80 17.23
N TYR A 3 -12.26 -7.02 16.74
CA TYR A 3 -11.74 -7.20 15.39
C TYR A 3 -11.14 -8.61 15.34
N ASP A 4 -11.63 -9.42 14.43
CA ASP A 4 -11.00 -10.70 14.09
C ASP A 4 -9.62 -10.36 13.50
N MET A 5 -8.57 -10.55 14.31
CA MET A 5 -7.21 -10.04 14.05
C MET A 5 -6.45 -10.81 12.96
N ASN A 6 -7.14 -11.69 12.23
CA ASN A 6 -6.53 -12.55 11.20
C ASN A 6 -6.60 -12.01 9.78
N ASN A 7 -7.08 -10.77 9.56
CA ASN A 7 -7.33 -10.25 8.23
C ASN A 7 -6.64 -8.90 8.00
N CYS A 8 -5.30 -8.88 8.08
CA CYS A 8 -4.52 -7.69 7.73
C CYS A 8 -4.32 -7.55 6.22
N PHE A 9 -4.19 -8.68 5.53
CA PHE A 9 -3.90 -8.76 4.10
C PHE A 9 -4.32 -10.10 3.51
N LYS A 10 -4.44 -10.13 2.17
CA LYS A 10 -4.69 -11.36 1.40
C LYS A 10 -3.90 -11.29 0.09
N GLN A 11 -3.12 -12.32 -0.22
CA GLN A 11 -2.55 -12.48 -1.55
C GLN A 11 -3.64 -12.97 -2.51
N ILE A 12 -3.63 -12.44 -3.73
CA ILE A 12 -4.56 -12.84 -4.80
C ILE A 12 -3.78 -13.18 -6.07
N ASP A 13 -4.26 -14.18 -6.82
CA ASP A 13 -3.63 -14.57 -8.09
C ASP A 13 -4.19 -13.71 -9.24
N VAL A 14 -3.83 -12.45 -9.23
CA VAL A 14 -4.15 -11.49 -10.28
C VAL A 14 -2.87 -10.91 -10.83
N LYS A 15 -2.74 -10.89 -12.15
CA LYS A 15 -1.56 -10.37 -12.86
C LYS A 15 -1.97 -9.26 -13.81
N ILE A 16 -1.20 -8.19 -13.78
CA ILE A 16 -1.28 -7.13 -14.78
C ILE A 16 -0.21 -7.41 -15.83
N LYS A 17 -0.58 -7.37 -17.09
CA LYS A 17 0.39 -7.40 -18.19
C LYS A 17 0.86 -5.97 -18.42
N PHE A 18 1.87 -5.57 -17.69
CA PHE A 18 2.43 -4.23 -17.82
C PHE A 18 3.20 -4.12 -19.15
N ASN A 19 2.50 -3.80 -20.22
CA ASN A 19 3.10 -3.52 -21.54
C ASN A 19 3.35 -2.00 -21.73
N GLY A 20 2.98 -1.18 -20.75
CA GLY A 20 3.09 0.27 -20.83
C GLY A 20 4.47 0.78 -20.41
N SER A 21 4.91 1.82 -21.07
CA SER A 21 6.02 2.63 -20.59
C SER A 21 5.60 3.35 -19.31
N LEU A 22 6.38 3.22 -18.24
CA LEU A 22 6.24 4.07 -17.04
C LEU A 22 6.42 5.58 -17.37
N ALA A 23 6.78 5.91 -18.63
CA ALA A 23 6.97 7.27 -19.12
C ALA A 23 5.67 8.10 -19.21
N ASP A 24 4.51 7.46 -19.21
CA ASP A 24 3.21 8.16 -19.28
C ASP A 24 2.63 8.53 -17.90
N ILE A 25 3.43 8.33 -16.86
CA ILE A 25 3.04 8.60 -15.49
C ILE A 25 3.39 10.05 -15.14
N LYS A 26 2.37 10.85 -14.78
CA LYS A 26 2.54 12.25 -14.36
C LYS A 26 2.74 12.35 -12.86
N SER A 27 3.75 13.14 -12.46
CA SER A 27 4.01 13.41 -11.05
C SER A 27 2.96 14.38 -10.50
N ASP A 28 2.18 13.93 -9.53
CA ASP A 28 1.16 14.77 -8.89
C ASP A 28 1.45 15.07 -7.42
N LEU A 29 2.14 14.21 -6.72
CA LEU A 29 2.41 14.39 -5.30
C LEU A 29 3.79 13.86 -4.90
N HIS A 30 4.59 14.73 -4.30
CA HIS A 30 5.84 14.34 -3.64
C HIS A 30 5.65 14.36 -2.13
N MET A 31 5.73 13.20 -1.49
CA MET A 31 5.66 13.08 -0.03
C MET A 31 7.00 12.68 0.55
N SER A 32 7.52 13.52 1.44
CA SER A 32 8.64 13.18 2.30
C SER A 32 8.15 12.61 3.63
N HIS A 33 9.05 11.97 4.39
CA HIS A 33 8.79 11.47 5.74
C HIS A 33 8.10 12.50 6.66
N SER A 34 8.50 13.77 6.60
CA SER A 34 7.88 14.86 7.38
C SER A 34 6.40 15.10 7.04
N LYS A 35 5.98 14.79 5.83
CA LYS A 35 4.56 14.87 5.43
C LYS A 35 3.78 13.66 5.92
N TRP A 36 4.38 12.48 5.94
CA TRP A 36 3.75 11.29 6.51
C TRP A 36 3.49 11.41 8.00
N GLN A 37 4.41 12.00 8.75
CA GLN A 37 4.16 12.32 10.17
C GLN A 37 2.99 13.31 10.34
N LYS A 38 2.74 14.17 9.39
CA LYS A 38 1.66 15.16 9.43
C LYS A 38 0.28 14.59 9.09
N TYR A 39 0.22 13.59 8.22
CA TYR A 39 -1.02 12.99 7.72
C TYR A 39 -1.29 11.57 8.21
N GLY A 40 -0.28 10.86 8.68
CA GLY A 40 -0.43 9.56 9.33
C GLY A 40 -0.48 9.69 10.84
N LEU A 41 -1.26 8.85 11.52
CA LEU A 41 -1.12 8.64 12.95
C LEU A 41 0.20 7.89 13.16
N SER A 42 1.31 8.63 13.28
CA SER A 42 2.56 8.05 13.72
C SER A 42 2.37 7.50 15.13
N LEU A 43 2.38 6.19 15.24
CA LEU A 43 2.20 5.51 16.53
C LEU A 43 3.47 5.54 17.39
N LYS A 44 4.58 6.05 16.88
CA LYS A 44 5.83 6.29 17.61
C LYS A 44 6.29 7.72 17.38
N ARG A 45 6.03 8.58 18.38
CA ARG A 45 6.41 10.00 18.33
C ARG A 45 7.90 10.27 18.57
N ASP A 46 8.65 9.30 19.08
CA ASP A 46 10.01 9.50 19.62
C ASP A 46 11.12 8.76 18.83
N VAL A 47 10.84 8.31 17.62
CA VAL A 47 11.84 7.67 16.76
C VAL A 47 12.02 8.52 15.52
N ASP A 48 13.20 9.07 15.33
CA ASP A 48 13.62 9.63 14.04
C ASP A 48 13.69 8.48 13.03
N TYR A 49 12.77 8.51 12.09
CA TYR A 49 12.83 7.65 10.91
C TYR A 49 13.52 8.43 9.82
N ASP A 50 14.63 7.91 9.31
CA ASP A 50 15.25 8.53 8.17
C ASP A 50 14.36 8.49 6.93
N ALA A 51 14.44 9.54 6.16
CA ALA A 51 13.46 9.89 5.15
C ALA A 51 13.35 8.84 4.05
N ALA A 52 12.19 8.20 3.96
CA ALA A 52 11.76 7.59 2.72
C ALA A 52 11.21 8.69 1.79
N ILE A 53 11.63 8.68 0.53
CA ILE A 53 11.05 9.54 -0.50
C ILE A 53 9.98 8.72 -1.22
N ALA A 54 8.74 9.19 -1.14
CA ALA A 54 7.62 8.59 -1.84
C ALA A 54 7.11 9.56 -2.92
N ASN A 55 7.04 9.08 -4.15
CA ASN A 55 6.45 9.78 -5.28
C ASN A 55 5.19 9.05 -5.72
N THR A 56 4.07 9.74 -5.73
CA THR A 56 2.80 9.22 -6.22
C THR A 56 2.48 9.90 -7.54
N PHE A 57 2.01 9.11 -8.50
CA PHE A 57 1.71 9.54 -9.85
C PHE A 57 0.33 9.08 -10.28
N GLU A 58 -0.31 9.86 -11.15
CA GLU A 58 -1.45 9.38 -11.89
C GLU A 58 -0.99 8.37 -12.96
N VAL A 59 -1.81 7.39 -13.23
CA VAL A 59 -1.57 6.40 -14.30
C VAL A 59 -2.29 6.83 -15.58
N SER A 60 -1.77 6.41 -16.73
CA SER A 60 -2.46 6.62 -18.02
C SER A 60 -3.80 5.89 -18.06
N ASP A 61 -4.70 6.32 -18.96
CA ASP A 61 -6.01 5.69 -19.11
C ASP A 61 -5.90 4.22 -19.55
N GLU A 62 -4.86 3.87 -20.32
CA GLU A 62 -4.58 2.49 -20.71
C GLU A 62 -4.24 1.62 -19.52
N ILE A 63 -3.31 2.08 -18.67
CA ILE A 63 -2.92 1.37 -17.44
C ILE A 63 -4.12 1.25 -16.51
N LYS A 64 -4.86 2.36 -16.33
CA LYS A 64 -6.06 2.37 -15.50
C LYS A 64 -7.10 1.37 -15.98
N SER A 65 -7.35 1.33 -17.30
CA SER A 65 -8.29 0.39 -17.90
C SER A 65 -7.85 -1.06 -17.72
N GLU A 66 -6.56 -1.36 -17.95
CA GLU A 66 -6.01 -2.69 -17.74
C GLU A 66 -6.18 -3.12 -16.27
N VAL A 67 -5.78 -2.28 -15.33
CA VAL A 67 -5.89 -2.56 -13.90
C VAL A 67 -7.34 -2.79 -13.49
N LEU A 68 -8.25 -1.91 -13.91
CA LEU A 68 -9.68 -2.05 -13.58
C LEU A 68 -10.31 -3.30 -14.21
N SER A 69 -9.80 -3.76 -15.35
CA SER A 69 -10.28 -5.01 -15.97
C SER A 69 -9.98 -6.27 -15.14
N THR A 70 -9.04 -6.19 -14.20
CA THR A 70 -8.71 -7.29 -13.28
C THR A 70 -9.59 -7.31 -12.02
N ILE A 71 -10.38 -6.25 -11.80
CA ILE A 71 -11.27 -6.11 -10.65
C ILE A 71 -12.65 -6.70 -11.02
N PRO A 72 -13.25 -7.55 -10.18
CA PRO A 72 -14.60 -8.05 -10.42
C PRO A 72 -15.60 -6.93 -10.65
N ILE A 73 -16.43 -7.05 -11.68
CA ILE A 73 -17.39 -6.02 -12.07
C ILE A 73 -18.39 -5.71 -10.95
N GLU A 74 -18.73 -6.71 -10.15
CA GLU A 74 -19.61 -6.55 -8.99
C GLU A 74 -19.02 -5.62 -7.93
N LEU A 75 -17.68 -5.65 -7.77
CA LEU A 75 -16.97 -4.73 -6.88
C LEU A 75 -16.92 -3.33 -7.48
N LEU A 76 -16.66 -3.19 -8.78
CA LEU A 76 -16.67 -1.89 -9.48
C LEU A 76 -18.05 -1.23 -9.46
N ASN A 77 -19.13 -2.01 -9.41
CA ASN A 77 -20.49 -1.48 -9.25
C ASN A 77 -20.77 -0.92 -7.85
N ILE A 78 -19.98 -1.31 -6.83
CA ILE A 78 -20.06 -0.76 -5.47
C ILE A 78 -19.27 0.54 -5.39
N GLU A 79 -18.05 0.53 -5.87
CA GLU A 79 -17.14 1.68 -5.84
C GLU A 79 -16.17 1.61 -7.02
N ILE A 80 -16.03 2.73 -7.74
CA ILE A 80 -14.96 2.90 -8.71
C ILE A 80 -13.72 3.38 -7.94
N PRO A 81 -12.69 2.51 -7.80
CA PRO A 81 -11.54 2.86 -7.00
C PRO A 81 -10.62 3.86 -7.70
N HIS A 82 -9.80 4.54 -6.91
CA HIS A 82 -8.73 5.37 -7.43
C HIS A 82 -7.49 4.51 -7.75
N VAL A 83 -6.96 4.65 -8.97
CA VAL A 83 -5.75 3.94 -9.43
C VAL A 83 -4.59 4.91 -9.48
N TRP A 84 -3.47 4.54 -8.89
CA TRP A 84 -2.26 5.36 -8.79
C TRP A 84 -1.00 4.50 -8.86
N TYR A 85 0.12 5.12 -9.19
CA TYR A 85 1.43 4.49 -9.16
C TYR A 85 2.27 5.10 -8.04
N LEU A 86 3.02 4.27 -7.32
CA LEU A 86 3.89 4.68 -6.23
C LEU A 86 5.31 4.20 -6.46
N GLU A 87 6.26 5.13 -6.28
CA GLU A 87 7.68 4.82 -6.09
C GLU A 87 8.11 5.24 -4.69
N VAL A 88 8.77 4.34 -3.97
CA VAL A 88 9.36 4.64 -2.67
C VAL A 88 10.82 4.25 -2.68
N THR A 89 11.68 5.16 -2.21
CA THR A 89 13.12 4.92 -2.08
C THR A 89 13.56 5.20 -0.65
N GLY A 90 14.27 4.26 -0.05
CA GLY A 90 14.94 4.45 1.23
C GLY A 90 16.34 5.03 1.03
N SER A 91 16.80 5.89 1.93
CA SER A 91 18.13 6.51 1.88
C SER A 91 19.20 5.62 2.48
N ASP A 92 18.90 4.88 3.54
CA ASP A 92 19.83 4.06 4.31
C ASP A 92 19.18 2.86 5.00
N ASP A 93 19.91 2.15 5.85
CA ASP A 93 19.49 0.93 6.55
C ASP A 93 18.34 1.15 7.56
N THR A 94 18.08 2.40 7.93
CA THR A 94 17.01 2.75 8.88
C THR A 94 15.75 3.21 8.19
N SER A 95 15.82 3.38 6.87
CA SER A 95 14.70 3.90 6.07
C SER A 95 13.48 2.99 6.14
N MET A 96 12.37 3.58 6.50
CA MET A 96 11.09 2.89 6.53
C MET A 96 9.94 3.87 6.28
N ILE A 97 8.86 3.32 5.76
CA ILE A 97 7.54 3.94 5.90
C ILE A 97 7.11 3.66 7.35
N PRO A 98 7.04 4.69 8.22
CA PRO A 98 6.78 4.46 9.65
C PRO A 98 5.40 3.86 9.89
N PRO A 99 5.15 3.25 11.06
CA PRO A 99 3.83 2.78 11.43
C PRO A 99 2.77 3.88 11.33
N HIS A 100 1.76 3.67 10.50
CA HIS A 100 0.68 4.61 10.22
C HIS A 100 -0.61 3.89 9.85
N ILE A 101 -1.70 4.63 9.83
CA ILE A 101 -2.98 4.25 9.25
C ILE A 101 -3.21 5.20 8.08
N ASP A 102 -3.67 4.69 6.95
CA ASP A 102 -3.99 5.54 5.83
C ASP A 102 -5.20 6.44 6.14
N SER A 103 -5.09 7.72 5.78
CA SER A 103 -6.14 8.71 6.04
C SER A 103 -7.18 8.82 4.93
N PHE A 104 -6.86 8.29 3.73
CA PHE A 104 -7.69 8.50 2.54
C PHE A 104 -8.35 7.22 2.01
N ARG A 105 -7.85 6.05 2.42
CA ARG A 105 -8.33 4.78 1.93
C ARG A 105 -8.44 3.79 3.08
N ILE A 106 -9.44 2.94 3.02
CA ILE A 106 -9.68 1.91 4.03
C ILE A 106 -9.25 0.52 3.56
N CYS A 107 -9.08 0.35 2.24
CA CYS A 107 -8.56 -0.85 1.61
C CYS A 107 -7.77 -0.48 0.36
N THR A 108 -6.74 -1.25 0.02
CA THR A 108 -6.03 -1.12 -1.25
C THR A 108 -5.67 -2.47 -1.82
N ILE A 109 -5.66 -2.58 -3.16
CA ILE A 109 -5.05 -3.69 -3.88
C ILE A 109 -3.74 -3.17 -4.43
N ASN A 110 -2.62 -3.78 -4.07
CA ASN A 110 -1.29 -3.40 -4.53
C ASN A 110 -0.74 -4.45 -5.49
N TYR A 111 -0.41 -4.02 -6.69
CA TYR A 111 0.29 -4.78 -7.72
C TYR A 111 1.77 -4.40 -7.66
N TYR A 112 2.62 -5.30 -7.20
CA TYR A 112 4.04 -5.05 -7.03
C TYR A 112 4.79 -5.25 -8.35
N ILE A 113 5.45 -4.20 -8.83
CA ILE A 113 6.18 -4.20 -10.10
C ILE A 113 7.66 -4.46 -9.86
N ASN A 114 8.21 -3.80 -8.86
CA ASN A 114 9.60 -3.93 -8.47
C ASN A 114 9.69 -3.85 -6.95
N THR A 115 10.12 -4.93 -6.35
CA THR A 115 10.36 -5.04 -4.90
C THR A 115 11.77 -5.55 -4.68
N ASN A 116 12.26 -5.41 -3.47
CA ASN A 116 13.60 -5.86 -3.12
C ASN A 116 13.56 -6.75 -1.87
N GLY A 117 12.42 -7.42 -1.65
CA GLY A 117 12.17 -8.20 -0.44
C GLY A 117 11.75 -7.34 0.75
N GLU A 118 11.16 -6.17 0.51
CA GLU A 118 10.62 -5.34 1.58
C GLU A 118 9.47 -6.04 2.29
N THR A 119 9.52 -5.97 3.62
CA THR A 119 8.48 -6.53 4.48
C THR A 119 7.50 -5.44 4.90
N THR A 120 6.22 -5.72 4.75
CA THR A 120 5.13 -4.93 5.31
C THR A 120 4.74 -5.55 6.65
N HIS A 121 4.76 -4.76 7.72
CA HIS A 121 4.43 -5.18 9.08
C HIS A 121 3.11 -4.56 9.51
N TYR A 122 2.30 -5.31 10.24
CA TYR A 122 1.04 -4.88 10.81
C TYR A 122 1.09 -4.89 12.33
N TYR A 123 0.40 -3.93 12.95
CA TYR A 123 0.50 -3.70 14.39
C TYR A 123 -0.87 -3.55 15.03
N LYS A 124 -0.94 -3.88 16.31
CA LYS A 124 -2.01 -3.45 17.20
C LYS A 124 -1.46 -2.54 18.29
N TYR A 125 -2.31 -1.66 18.78
CA TYR A 125 -2.03 -0.86 19.96
C TYR A 125 -2.69 -1.52 21.17
N GLU A 126 -1.89 -1.98 22.12
CA GLU A 126 -2.35 -2.70 23.29
C GLU A 126 -1.63 -2.18 24.54
N SER A 127 -2.39 -1.66 25.51
CA SER A 127 -1.87 -1.16 26.79
C SER A 127 -0.75 -0.12 26.65
N GLY A 128 -0.85 0.79 25.68
CA GLY A 128 0.15 1.83 25.45
C GLY A 128 1.37 1.37 24.65
N VAL A 129 1.40 0.12 24.18
CA VAL A 129 2.51 -0.46 23.42
C VAL A 129 2.05 -0.87 22.03
N ILE A 130 2.89 -0.57 21.03
CA ILE A 130 2.72 -1.09 19.67
C ILE A 130 3.30 -2.49 19.62
N LYS A 131 2.49 -3.45 19.17
CA LYS A 131 2.87 -4.85 19.07
C LYS A 131 2.63 -5.32 17.64
N GLU A 132 3.64 -5.87 17.01
CA GLU A 132 3.48 -6.53 15.71
C GLU A 132 2.55 -7.74 15.86
N ILE A 133 1.62 -7.87 14.90
CA ILE A 133 0.64 -8.94 14.87
C ILE A 133 0.78 -9.81 13.65
N ASP A 134 1.28 -9.25 12.53
CA ASP A 134 1.43 -9.97 11.28
C ASP A 134 2.42 -9.26 10.37
N SER A 135 2.94 -9.96 9.35
CA SER A 135 3.79 -9.37 8.32
C SER A 135 3.82 -10.23 7.07
N PHE A 136 4.10 -9.62 5.93
CA PHE A 136 4.37 -10.33 4.68
C PHE A 136 5.49 -9.66 3.89
N CYS A 137 6.19 -10.46 3.09
CA CYS A 137 7.18 -10.00 2.14
C CYS A 137 6.56 -10.09 0.73
N SER A 138 6.56 -8.99 0.00
CA SER A 138 6.06 -8.97 -1.38
C SER A 138 7.18 -9.25 -2.36
N ASN A 139 6.88 -10.01 -3.43
CA ASN A 139 7.76 -10.23 -4.56
C ASN A 139 7.23 -9.50 -5.81
N ASP A 140 8.10 -9.38 -6.82
CA ASP A 140 7.71 -8.83 -8.11
C ASP A 140 6.58 -9.64 -8.75
N ASN A 141 5.66 -8.94 -9.37
CA ASN A 141 4.46 -9.49 -10.02
C ASN A 141 3.46 -10.17 -9.08
N GLU A 142 3.57 -9.96 -7.77
CA GLU A 142 2.54 -10.35 -6.82
C GLU A 142 1.49 -9.26 -6.67
N CYS A 143 0.29 -9.71 -6.29
CA CYS A 143 -0.84 -8.85 -5.99
C CYS A 143 -1.38 -9.14 -4.58
N TRP A 144 -1.57 -8.08 -3.79
CA TRP A 144 -2.01 -8.18 -2.40
C TRP A 144 -3.11 -7.19 -2.10
N ILE A 145 -4.15 -7.65 -1.39
CA ILE A 145 -5.19 -6.78 -0.81
C ILE A 145 -4.77 -6.45 0.61
N LEU A 146 -4.78 -5.18 0.97
CA LEU A 146 -4.31 -4.68 2.26
C LEU A 146 -5.42 -3.95 3.01
N ASN A 147 -5.57 -4.26 4.29
CA ASN A 147 -6.40 -3.49 5.22
C ASN A 147 -5.60 -2.30 5.72
N THR A 148 -5.88 -1.12 5.18
CA THR A 148 -5.14 0.11 5.52
C THR A 148 -5.69 0.84 6.74
N THR A 149 -6.75 0.32 7.36
CA THR A 149 -7.28 0.80 8.64
C THR A 149 -6.53 0.24 9.85
N ILE A 150 -5.71 -0.79 9.64
CA ILE A 150 -4.84 -1.36 10.66
C ILE A 150 -3.47 -0.68 10.56
N PRO A 151 -2.85 -0.30 11.69
CA PRO A 151 -1.52 0.27 11.69
C PRO A 151 -0.51 -0.62 10.98
N HIS A 152 0.22 -0.07 10.02
CA HIS A 152 1.19 -0.80 9.23
C HIS A 152 2.42 0.05 8.91
N SER A 153 3.52 -0.63 8.62
CA SER A 153 4.79 -0.03 8.21
C SER A 153 5.44 -0.84 7.10
N VAL A 154 6.43 -0.26 6.44
CA VAL A 154 7.26 -0.98 5.48
C VAL A 154 8.72 -0.68 5.77
N LYS A 155 9.51 -1.72 6.02
CA LYS A 155 10.97 -1.59 6.08
C LYS A 155 11.51 -1.59 4.65
N LEU A 156 12.21 -0.53 4.28
CA LEU A 156 12.75 -0.34 2.94
C LEU A 156 14.16 -0.93 2.83
N VAL A 157 14.53 -1.32 1.62
CA VAL A 157 15.91 -1.70 1.31
C VAL A 157 16.67 -0.45 0.89
N PRO A 158 17.85 -0.17 1.49
CA PRO A 158 18.59 1.06 1.23
C PRO A 158 18.94 1.24 -0.25
N ASN A 159 18.78 2.46 -0.73
CA ASN A 159 19.10 2.85 -2.11
C ASN A 159 18.43 2.00 -3.20
N LYS A 160 17.35 1.31 -2.84
CA LYS A 160 16.52 0.55 -3.77
C LYS A 160 15.16 1.22 -3.92
N LYS A 161 14.62 1.10 -5.12
CA LYS A 161 13.31 1.63 -5.46
C LYS A 161 12.26 0.53 -5.38
N ARG A 162 11.24 0.74 -4.56
CA ARG A 162 10.03 -0.07 -4.53
C ARG A 162 8.99 0.59 -5.42
N GLN A 163 8.37 -0.18 -6.31
CA GLN A 163 7.41 0.32 -7.29
C GLN A 163 6.16 -0.54 -7.29
N MET A 164 5.00 0.10 -7.29
CA MET A 164 3.72 -0.61 -7.33
C MET A 164 2.61 0.25 -7.93
N ILE A 165 1.58 -0.41 -8.44
CA ILE A 165 0.29 0.21 -8.73
C ILE A 165 -0.64 -0.11 -7.57
N GLY A 166 -1.29 0.91 -7.04
CA GLY A 166 -2.29 0.80 -6.00
C GLY A 166 -3.69 1.11 -6.52
N VAL A 167 -4.65 0.30 -6.09
CA VAL A 167 -6.07 0.50 -6.33
C VAL A 167 -6.73 0.76 -4.99
N SER A 168 -7.11 2.01 -4.74
CA SER A 168 -7.58 2.50 -3.44
C SER A 168 -9.09 2.55 -3.35
N PHE A 169 -9.65 1.90 -2.34
CA PHE A 169 -11.05 1.97 -1.97
C PHE A 169 -11.21 2.90 -0.77
N LEU A 170 -12.05 3.93 -0.93
CA LEU A 170 -12.28 4.95 0.10
C LEU A 170 -13.42 4.56 1.04
N ASN A 171 -14.40 3.80 0.53
CA ASN A 171 -15.64 3.49 1.24
C ASN A 171 -15.91 1.99 1.35
N THR A 172 -15.22 1.14 0.57
CA THR A 172 -15.42 -0.31 0.58
C THR A 172 -14.39 -0.96 1.51
N PRO A 173 -14.83 -1.56 2.64
CA PRO A 173 -13.92 -2.13 3.62
C PRO A 173 -13.24 -3.41 3.11
N PHE A 174 -12.11 -3.74 3.72
CA PHE A 174 -11.25 -4.86 3.38
C PHE A 174 -12.02 -6.18 3.27
N GLU A 175 -12.86 -6.51 4.25
CA GLU A 175 -13.64 -7.76 4.31
C GLU A 175 -14.59 -7.87 3.11
N LYS A 176 -15.15 -6.73 2.68
CA LYS A 176 -16.00 -6.69 1.49
C LYS A 176 -15.18 -6.87 0.22
N VAL A 177 -14.02 -6.21 0.11
CA VAL A 177 -13.14 -6.36 -1.07
C VAL A 177 -12.67 -7.81 -1.22
N ILE A 178 -12.13 -8.42 -0.15
CA ILE A 178 -11.62 -9.81 -0.21
C ILE A 178 -12.69 -10.84 -0.55
N SER A 179 -13.97 -10.56 -0.27
CA SER A 179 -15.07 -11.48 -0.57
C SER A 179 -15.32 -11.67 -2.07
N PHE A 180 -14.78 -10.81 -2.91
CA PHE A 180 -14.87 -10.92 -4.38
C PHE A 180 -13.69 -11.66 -5.01
N PHE A 181 -12.66 -11.95 -4.23
CA PHE A 181 -11.48 -12.67 -4.71
C PHE A 181 -11.41 -14.04 -3.99
N PRO A 182 -11.43 -15.16 -4.75
CA PRO A 182 -11.39 -16.51 -4.19
C PRO A 182 -10.10 -16.82 -3.43
#